data_20a7c8be27f1ed3713e650ee3100f987
#
_entry.id   20a7c8be27f1ed3713e650ee3100f987
#
_cell.length_a   1.000
_cell.length_b   1.000
_cell.length_c   1.000
_cell.angle_alpha   90.00
_cell.angle_beta   90.00
_cell.angle_gamma   90.00
#
_symmetry.space_group_name_H-M   'P 1'
#
loop_
_entity.id
_entity.type
_entity.pdbx_description
1 polymer ?
#
loop_
_entity_poly.entity_id
_entity_poly.type
_entity_poly.pdbx_seq_one_letter_code
_entity_poly.pdbx_strand_id
1 'polypeptide(L)'
;MSNSSEQTPKAKNLGFGRLLVAVYAIFALAATARASYTLAVKFNDAPVAYLLSAVSAAVYILATFALAKKGATWTRIARVAVIFELVGVISVGTLSFTHAELFAHPSVWSGFGAGYGYVPAILPLVGLYWLAKRDRA
;
A
#
# COMPACT_ATOMS: atom_id res chain seq x y z
N MET A 1 -5.18 -35.34 9.41
CA MET A 1 -6.56 -34.98 9.09
C MET A 1 -7.34 -34.47 10.29
N SER A 2 -7.24 -35.14 11.39
CA SER A 2 -7.96 -34.75 12.60
C SER A 2 -7.61 -33.35 13.09
N ASN A 3 -6.41 -32.87 12.78
CA ASN A 3 -5.95 -31.60 13.30
C ASN A 3 -6.36 -30.40 12.46
N SER A 4 -6.98 -30.62 11.32
CA SER A 4 -7.29 -29.52 10.43
C SER A 4 -8.25 -28.50 11.04
N SER A 5 -9.26 -28.98 11.82
CA SER A 5 -10.20 -28.06 12.45
C SER A 5 -9.56 -27.25 13.57
N GLU A 6 -8.64 -27.84 14.30
CA GLU A 6 -7.92 -27.15 15.38
C GLU A 6 -6.96 -26.09 14.82
N GLN A 7 -6.37 -26.37 13.67
CA GLN A 7 -5.41 -25.49 13.04
C GLN A 7 -6.07 -24.37 12.24
N THR A 8 -7.35 -24.53 11.89
CA THR A 8 -8.05 -23.62 11.00
C THR A 8 -7.97 -22.15 11.41
N PRO A 9 -8.25 -21.75 12.68
CA PRO A 9 -8.19 -20.32 13.04
C PRO A 9 -6.79 -19.74 12.86
N LYS A 10 -5.77 -20.48 13.24
CA LYS A 10 -4.39 -20.04 13.08
C LYS A 10 -4.00 -20.00 11.61
N ALA A 11 -4.44 -21.00 10.86
CA ALA A 11 -4.19 -21.05 9.41
C ALA A 11 -4.87 -19.91 8.70
N LYS A 12 -6.11 -19.55 9.10
CA LYS A 12 -6.81 -18.39 8.52
C LYS A 12 -6.06 -17.10 8.77
N ASN A 13 -5.54 -16.91 10.00
CA ASN A 13 -4.79 -15.70 10.31
C ASN A 13 -3.52 -15.61 9.49
N LEU A 14 -2.81 -16.73 9.34
CA LEU A 14 -1.62 -16.77 8.51
C LEU A 14 -1.96 -16.55 7.03
N GLY A 15 -3.07 -17.17 6.59
CA GLY A 15 -3.53 -17.02 5.22
C GLY A 15 -3.90 -15.58 4.91
N PHE A 16 -4.60 -14.91 5.83
CA PHE A 16 -4.97 -13.53 5.65
C PHE A 16 -3.73 -12.62 5.59
N GLY A 17 -2.78 -12.86 6.50
CA GLY A 17 -1.53 -12.09 6.50
C GLY A 17 -0.75 -12.28 5.21
N ARG A 18 -0.67 -13.51 4.71
CA ARG A 18 -0.01 -13.79 3.45
C ARG A 18 -0.70 -13.12 2.28
N LEU A 19 -2.04 -13.14 2.29
CA LEU A 19 -2.81 -12.46 1.26
C LEU A 19 -2.55 -10.96 1.29
N LEU A 20 -2.54 -10.37 2.48
CA LEU A 20 -2.28 -8.95 2.65
C LEU A 20 -0.89 -8.59 2.11
N VAL A 21 0.13 -9.38 2.46
CA VAL A 21 1.49 -9.17 1.97
C VAL A 21 1.53 -9.30 0.45
N ALA A 22 0.84 -10.30 -0.10
CA ALA A 22 0.81 -10.50 -1.55
C ALA A 22 0.19 -9.31 -2.27
N VAL A 23 -0.88 -8.75 -1.75
CA VAL A 23 -1.52 -7.57 -2.34
C VAL A 23 -0.57 -6.37 -2.28
N TYR A 24 0.08 -6.16 -1.14
CA TYR A 24 1.07 -5.09 -1.03
C TYR A 24 2.22 -5.29 -2.01
N ALA A 25 2.68 -6.53 -2.18
CA ALA A 25 3.76 -6.82 -3.13
C ALA A 25 3.35 -6.51 -4.57
N ILE A 26 2.12 -6.84 -4.93
CA ILE A 26 1.60 -6.53 -6.27
C ILE A 26 1.59 -5.03 -6.49
N PHE A 27 1.11 -4.26 -5.51
CA PHE A 27 1.11 -2.81 -5.62
C PHE A 27 2.52 -2.24 -5.62
N ALA A 28 3.44 -2.84 -4.86
CA ALA A 28 4.84 -2.41 -4.88
C ALA A 28 5.45 -2.60 -6.27
N LEU A 29 5.20 -3.73 -6.91
CA LEU A 29 5.69 -4.00 -8.26
C LEU A 29 5.06 -3.04 -9.27
N ALA A 30 3.74 -2.89 -9.22
CA ALA A 30 3.03 -2.04 -10.15
C ALA A 30 3.44 -0.57 -10.00
N ALA A 31 3.52 -0.09 -8.75
CA ALA A 31 3.92 1.28 -8.48
C ALA A 31 5.35 1.55 -8.88
N THR A 32 6.25 0.59 -8.63
CA THR A 32 7.66 0.72 -9.00
C THR A 32 7.83 0.77 -10.52
N ALA A 33 7.14 -0.12 -11.23
CA ALA A 33 7.21 -0.14 -12.69
C ALA A 33 6.70 1.18 -13.27
N ARG A 34 5.57 1.66 -12.78
CA ARG A 34 4.99 2.92 -13.24
C ARG A 34 5.88 4.10 -12.91
N ALA A 35 6.38 4.17 -11.68
CA ALA A 35 7.25 5.27 -11.25
C ALA A 35 8.54 5.30 -12.09
N SER A 36 9.14 4.15 -12.31
CA SER A 36 10.37 4.07 -13.11
C SER A 36 10.14 4.56 -14.52
N TYR A 37 9.06 4.11 -15.15
CA TYR A 37 8.74 4.52 -16.51
C TYR A 37 8.46 6.02 -16.60
N THR A 38 7.60 6.53 -15.72
CA THR A 38 7.18 7.93 -15.81
C THR A 38 8.31 8.89 -15.46
N LEU A 39 9.14 8.54 -14.48
CA LEU A 39 10.29 9.38 -14.13
C LEU A 39 11.33 9.41 -15.25
N ALA A 40 11.54 8.27 -15.92
CA ALA A 40 12.54 8.19 -16.98
C ALA A 40 12.07 8.86 -18.27
N VAL A 41 10.78 8.78 -18.59
CA VAL A 41 10.28 9.14 -19.92
C VAL A 41 9.41 10.39 -19.91
N LYS A 42 8.57 10.57 -18.88
CA LYS A 42 7.52 11.59 -18.90
C LYS A 42 7.59 12.56 -17.72
N PHE A 43 8.74 12.69 -17.08
CA PHE A 43 8.84 13.50 -15.87
C PHE A 43 8.29 14.92 -16.05
N ASN A 44 8.59 15.54 -17.20
CA ASN A 44 8.21 16.93 -17.42
C ASN A 44 6.72 17.14 -17.61
N ASP A 45 5.96 16.08 -17.89
CA ASP A 45 4.52 16.21 -18.11
C ASP A 45 3.74 16.47 -16.83
N ALA A 46 4.13 15.80 -15.74
CA ALA A 46 3.45 15.96 -14.47
C ALA A 46 4.40 15.61 -13.33
N PRO A 47 5.41 16.47 -13.05
CA PRO A 47 6.46 16.11 -12.11
C PRO A 47 5.95 15.84 -10.70
N VAL A 48 4.92 16.56 -10.23
CA VAL A 48 4.36 16.34 -8.90
C VAL A 48 3.75 14.94 -8.80
N ALA A 49 2.92 14.57 -9.78
CA ALA A 49 2.28 13.24 -9.78
C ALA A 49 3.31 12.12 -9.87
N TYR A 50 4.36 12.33 -10.66
CA TYR A 50 5.37 11.30 -10.85
C TYR A 50 6.26 11.12 -9.64
N LEU A 51 6.60 12.22 -8.96
CA LEU A 51 7.34 12.13 -7.70
C LEU A 51 6.50 11.44 -6.62
N LEU A 52 5.20 11.73 -6.58
CA LEU A 52 4.30 11.06 -5.65
C LEU A 52 4.20 9.56 -5.97
N SER A 53 4.25 9.21 -7.26
CA SER A 53 4.31 7.79 -7.65
C SER A 53 5.57 7.10 -7.12
N ALA A 54 6.71 7.78 -7.17
CA ALA A 54 7.95 7.25 -6.63
C ALA A 54 7.86 7.06 -5.11
N VAL A 55 7.28 8.03 -4.41
CA VAL A 55 7.07 7.94 -2.98
C VAL A 55 6.15 6.76 -2.65
N SER A 56 5.06 6.62 -3.39
CA SER A 56 4.13 5.53 -3.14
C SER A 56 4.79 4.17 -3.39
N ALA A 57 5.62 4.05 -4.42
CA ALA A 57 6.36 2.82 -4.68
C ALA A 57 7.25 2.46 -3.49
N ALA A 58 7.98 3.43 -2.95
CA ALA A 58 8.83 3.22 -1.79
C ALA A 58 8.01 2.78 -0.58
N VAL A 59 6.87 3.41 -0.35
CA VAL A 59 5.99 3.05 0.77
C VAL A 59 5.46 1.63 0.62
N TYR A 60 5.03 1.24 -0.58
CA TYR A 60 4.53 -0.11 -0.81
C TYR A 60 5.61 -1.16 -0.64
N ILE A 61 6.83 -0.89 -1.09
CA ILE A 61 7.95 -1.79 -0.89
C ILE A 61 8.23 -1.96 0.60
N LEU A 62 8.32 -0.85 1.32
CA LEU A 62 8.59 -0.89 2.76
C LEU A 62 7.48 -1.62 3.51
N ALA A 63 6.23 -1.33 3.19
CA ALA A 63 5.10 -1.99 3.84
C ALA A 63 5.11 -3.49 3.57
N THR A 64 5.41 -3.90 2.34
CA THR A 64 5.47 -5.31 1.98
C THR A 64 6.49 -6.05 2.86
N PHE A 65 7.70 -5.53 2.94
CA PHE A 65 8.73 -6.18 3.74
C PHE A 65 8.40 -6.17 5.23
N ALA A 66 7.91 -5.03 5.71
CA ALA A 66 7.62 -4.88 7.14
C ALA A 66 6.47 -5.79 7.58
N LEU A 67 5.45 -5.93 6.74
CA LEU A 67 4.33 -6.82 7.04
C LEU A 67 4.72 -8.29 6.97
N ALA A 68 5.67 -8.62 6.10
CA ALA A 68 6.12 -10.00 5.94
C ALA A 68 7.03 -10.47 7.08
N LYS A 69 7.72 -9.54 7.75
CA LYS A 69 8.66 -9.88 8.79
C LYS A 69 8.00 -9.83 10.16
N LYS A 70 8.55 -10.61 11.10
CA LYS A 70 8.04 -10.71 12.46
C LYS A 70 8.87 -9.87 13.41
N GLY A 71 8.29 -9.51 14.53
CA GLY A 71 8.98 -8.79 15.58
C GLY A 71 8.42 -7.39 15.78
N ALA A 72 8.66 -6.84 16.98
CA ALA A 72 8.12 -5.55 17.37
C ALA A 72 8.61 -4.41 16.48
N THR A 73 9.89 -4.45 16.10
CA THR A 73 10.47 -3.42 15.26
C THR A 73 9.80 -3.37 13.88
N TRP A 74 9.63 -4.54 13.25
CA TRP A 74 9.00 -4.60 11.94
C TRP A 74 7.51 -4.27 12.00
N THR A 75 6.84 -4.65 13.08
CA THR A 75 5.44 -4.27 13.27
C THR A 75 5.30 -2.76 13.37
N ARG A 76 6.21 -2.09 14.08
CA ARG A 76 6.23 -0.63 14.17
C ARG A 76 6.47 0.02 12.82
N ILE A 77 7.44 -0.50 12.07
CA ILE A 77 7.75 0.01 10.73
C ILE A 77 6.54 -0.16 9.80
N ALA A 78 5.90 -1.33 9.87
CA ALA A 78 4.70 -1.59 9.06
C ALA A 78 3.58 -0.61 9.40
N ARG A 79 3.38 -0.34 10.68
CA ARG A 79 2.35 0.61 11.11
C ARG A 79 2.61 2.01 10.58
N VAL A 80 3.85 2.47 10.69
CA VAL A 80 4.22 3.79 10.17
C VAL A 80 4.03 3.85 8.66
N ALA A 81 4.46 2.82 7.94
CA ALA A 81 4.33 2.79 6.49
C ALA A 81 2.87 2.80 6.06
N VAL A 82 2.03 2.02 6.74
CA VAL A 82 0.60 1.93 6.41
C VAL A 82 -0.11 3.24 6.73
N ILE A 83 0.23 3.87 7.85
CA ILE A 83 -0.34 5.19 8.20
C ILE A 83 0.09 6.23 7.16
N PHE A 84 1.35 6.20 6.75
CA PHE A 84 1.84 7.12 5.72
C PHE A 84 1.08 6.90 4.42
N GLU A 85 0.82 5.66 4.05
CA GLU A 85 0.03 5.33 2.87
C GLU A 85 -1.38 5.90 2.97
N LEU A 86 -2.02 5.74 4.13
CA LEU A 86 -3.38 6.26 4.34
C LEU A 86 -3.40 7.79 4.18
N VAL A 87 -2.46 8.47 4.83
CA VAL A 87 -2.33 9.92 4.70
C VAL A 87 -2.08 10.30 3.24
N GLY A 88 -1.23 9.55 2.56
CA GLY A 88 -0.92 9.79 1.15
C GLY A 88 -2.14 9.65 0.26
N VAL A 89 -2.90 8.58 0.44
CA VAL A 89 -4.10 8.35 -0.37
C VAL A 89 -5.13 9.47 -0.15
N ILE A 90 -5.34 9.86 1.10
CA ILE A 90 -6.31 10.91 1.40
C ILE A 90 -5.84 12.26 0.83
N SER A 91 -4.58 12.60 1.06
CA SER A 91 -4.01 13.87 0.61
C SER A 91 -3.98 13.96 -0.91
N VAL A 92 -3.43 12.94 -1.56
CA VAL A 92 -3.32 12.94 -3.02
C VAL A 92 -4.68 12.81 -3.66
N GLY A 93 -5.57 12.01 -3.08
CA GLY A 93 -6.93 11.90 -3.57
C GLY A 93 -7.65 13.24 -3.56
N THR A 94 -7.53 13.97 -2.47
CA THR A 94 -8.12 15.30 -2.34
C THR A 94 -7.52 16.27 -3.35
N LEU A 95 -6.18 16.29 -3.45
CA LEU A 95 -5.49 17.18 -4.39
C LEU A 95 -5.86 16.88 -5.84
N SER A 96 -6.10 15.62 -6.18
CA SER A 96 -6.44 15.28 -7.56
C SER A 96 -7.79 15.85 -7.99
N PHE A 97 -8.66 16.18 -7.03
CA PHE A 97 -9.94 16.84 -7.33
C PHE A 97 -9.86 18.36 -7.25
N THR A 98 -9.04 18.89 -6.32
CA THR A 98 -8.95 20.35 -6.13
C THR A 98 -7.90 21.00 -7.04
N HIS A 99 -6.86 20.25 -7.40
CA HIS A 99 -5.76 20.74 -8.21
C HIS A 99 -5.45 19.73 -9.32
N ALA A 100 -6.48 19.46 -10.14
CA ALA A 100 -6.40 18.44 -11.19
C ALA A 100 -5.26 18.66 -12.16
N GLU A 101 -4.84 19.91 -12.35
CA GLU A 101 -3.76 20.24 -13.26
C GLU A 101 -2.41 19.66 -12.86
N LEU A 102 -2.24 19.35 -11.56
CA LEU A 102 -1.01 18.70 -11.09
C LEU A 102 -0.96 17.23 -11.44
N PHE A 103 -2.11 16.67 -11.83
CA PHE A 103 -2.27 15.23 -12.05
C PHE A 103 -2.74 14.94 -13.46
N ALA A 104 -2.09 15.57 -14.45
CA ALA A 104 -2.38 15.32 -15.87
C ALA A 104 -2.29 13.82 -16.17
N HIS A 105 -1.35 13.12 -15.51
CA HIS A 105 -1.26 11.66 -15.57
C HIS A 105 -1.38 11.13 -14.14
N PRO A 106 -2.42 10.35 -13.83
CA PRO A 106 -2.71 9.94 -12.46
C PRO A 106 -1.60 9.11 -11.81
N SER A 107 -1.37 9.35 -10.53
CA SER A 107 -0.55 8.45 -9.71
C SER A 107 -1.43 7.33 -9.15
N VAL A 108 -0.81 6.39 -8.42
CA VAL A 108 -1.56 5.28 -7.82
C VAL A 108 -2.57 5.78 -6.77
N TRP A 109 -2.30 6.93 -6.15
CA TRP A 109 -3.17 7.50 -5.12
C TRP A 109 -4.16 8.53 -5.66
N SER A 110 -4.06 8.90 -6.92
CA SER A 110 -4.97 9.89 -7.50
C SER A 110 -6.41 9.39 -7.45
N GLY A 111 -7.34 10.30 -7.12
CA GLY A 111 -8.74 9.93 -7.00
C GLY A 111 -8.99 8.87 -5.93
N PHE A 112 -8.19 8.86 -4.86
CA PHE A 112 -8.27 7.87 -3.78
C PHE A 112 -8.02 6.44 -4.28
N GLY A 113 -7.24 6.30 -5.34
CA GLY A 113 -6.92 5.01 -5.91
C GLY A 113 -7.94 4.51 -6.92
N ALA A 114 -8.73 5.40 -7.50
CA ALA A 114 -9.81 5.01 -8.43
C ALA A 114 -9.31 4.15 -9.59
N GLY A 115 -8.10 4.42 -10.10
CA GLY A 115 -7.53 3.65 -11.19
C GLY A 115 -7.18 2.21 -10.82
N TYR A 116 -7.21 1.88 -9.55
CA TYR A 116 -6.88 0.56 -9.02
C TYR A 116 -8.03 0.00 -8.18
N GLY A 117 -9.24 0.33 -8.54
CA GLY A 117 -10.43 -0.18 -7.87
C GLY A 117 -10.58 0.27 -6.42
N TYR A 118 -10.01 1.41 -6.10
CA TYR A 118 -10.00 1.98 -4.74
C TYR A 118 -9.27 1.10 -3.71
N VAL A 119 -8.55 0.09 -4.18
CA VAL A 119 -7.76 -0.75 -3.28
C VAL A 119 -6.75 0.07 -2.48
N PRO A 120 -6.05 1.07 -3.08
CA PRO A 120 -5.13 1.90 -2.30
C PRO A 120 -5.78 2.63 -1.12
N ALA A 121 -7.07 2.94 -1.19
CA ALA A 121 -7.78 3.57 -0.08
C ALA A 121 -8.20 2.56 0.97
N ILE A 122 -8.55 1.35 0.55
CA ILE A 122 -9.03 0.29 1.45
C ILE A 122 -7.87 -0.43 2.12
N LEU A 123 -6.79 -0.65 1.40
CA LEU A 123 -5.68 -1.47 1.84
C LEU A 123 -5.06 -0.99 3.16
N PRO A 124 -4.79 0.31 3.38
CA PRO A 124 -4.21 0.73 4.66
C PRO A 124 -5.18 0.53 5.83
N LEU A 125 -6.48 0.64 5.61
CA LEU A 125 -7.45 0.38 6.67
C LEU A 125 -7.39 -1.10 7.07
N VAL A 126 -7.35 -1.99 6.10
CA VAL A 126 -7.21 -3.43 6.35
C VAL A 126 -5.87 -3.72 7.01
N GLY A 127 -4.80 -3.07 6.55
CA GLY A 127 -3.47 -3.24 7.13
C GLY A 127 -3.42 -2.84 8.59
N LEU A 128 -4.00 -1.70 8.93
CA LEU A 128 -4.05 -1.23 10.31
C LEU A 128 -4.85 -2.18 11.19
N TYR A 129 -5.97 -2.67 10.68
CA TYR A 129 -6.80 -3.63 11.42
C TYR A 129 -6.01 -4.91 11.70
N TRP A 130 -5.32 -5.42 10.69
CA TRP A 130 -4.54 -6.64 10.85
C TRP A 130 -3.38 -6.44 11.82
N LEU A 131 -2.71 -5.29 11.76
CA LEU A 131 -1.61 -4.97 12.67
C LEU A 131 -2.11 -4.86 14.11
N ALA A 132 -3.29 -4.28 14.32
CA ALA A 132 -3.87 -4.20 15.66
C ALA A 132 -4.13 -5.58 16.23
N LYS A 133 -4.63 -6.50 15.41
CA LYS A 133 -4.83 -7.89 15.84
C LYS A 133 -3.51 -8.60 16.12
N ARG A 134 -2.51 -8.35 15.29
CA ARG A 134 -1.18 -8.93 15.45
C ARG A 134 -0.56 -8.51 16.79
N ASP A 135 -0.74 -7.24 17.16
CA ASP A 135 -0.21 -6.72 18.42
C ASP A 135 -0.87 -7.38 19.63
N ARG A 136 -2.15 -7.75 19.50
CA ARG A 136 -2.87 -8.39 20.58
C ARG A 136 -2.53 -9.87 20.73
N ALA A 137 -2.03 -10.47 19.68
CA ALA A 137 -1.64 -11.88 19.69
C ALA A 137 -0.24 -12.08 20.32
#